data_1c3d591fe2a58cadd06f2ca2f35e5985
#
_entry.id   1c3d591fe2a58cadd06f2ca2f35e5985
#
_cell.length_a   1.000
_cell.length_b   1.000
_cell.length_c   1.000
_cell.angle_alpha   90.00
_cell.angle_beta   90.00
_cell.angle_gamma   90.00
#
_symmetry.space_group_name_H-M   'P 1'
#
loop_
_entity.id
_entity.type
_entity.pdbx_description
1 polymer ?
#
loop_
_entity_poly.entity_id
_entity_poly.type
_entity_poly.pdbx_seq_one_letter_code
_entity_poly.pdbx_strand_id
1 'polypeptide(L)'
;MKQDFKKLNGPTWEISDILDFDGCEVGIESSVVDCRNELPVILREGFITLKNIEDVMGIKVTYKNFTDELISPGMLQKHYSPKTKVLLNQKKYITGSACLSFGKLPIAFKNCKHIFNLSLSENLFEASHLLYEGLRYLDKLDLKFIQVLPIPSIGIGKALNDRLKRASFNE
;
A
#
# COMPACT_ATOMS: atom_id res chain seq x y z
N MET A 1 -7.31 12.81 12.66
CA MET A 1 -6.40 13.59 11.78
C MET A 1 -7.22 14.08 10.59
N LYS A 2 -7.61 15.36 10.58
CA LYS A 2 -8.42 15.94 9.48
C LYS A 2 -7.60 15.91 8.20
N GLN A 3 -7.96 15.06 7.25
CA GLN A 3 -7.38 15.09 5.92
C GLN A 3 -7.84 16.37 5.23
N ASP A 4 -6.91 17.06 4.56
CA ASP A 4 -7.21 18.26 3.79
C ASP A 4 -7.91 17.87 2.49
N PHE A 5 -9.23 17.72 2.51
CA PHE A 5 -10.06 17.38 1.36
C PHE A 5 -10.14 18.51 0.31
N LYS A 6 -9.52 19.66 0.56
CA LYS A 6 -9.51 20.83 -0.33
C LYS A 6 -8.73 20.66 -1.65
N LYS A 7 -8.15 19.50 -1.93
CA LYS A 7 -7.35 19.23 -3.16
C LYS A 7 -7.93 18.17 -4.09
N LEU A 8 -9.23 17.95 -4.08
CA LEU A 8 -9.85 17.16 -5.13
C LEU A 8 -10.10 18.10 -6.31
N ASN A 9 -9.20 18.10 -7.31
CA ASN A 9 -9.41 18.71 -8.61
C ASN A 9 -10.52 17.93 -9.36
N GLY A 10 -11.76 18.24 -9.08
CA GLY A 10 -12.96 17.73 -9.71
C GLY A 10 -14.01 18.83 -9.79
N PRO A 11 -15.18 18.61 -10.40
CA PRO A 11 -16.26 19.59 -10.37
C PRO A 11 -16.50 19.97 -8.91
N THR A 12 -16.60 21.26 -8.64
CA THR A 12 -16.71 21.85 -7.29
C THR A 12 -17.94 21.33 -6.55
N TRP A 13 -17.79 20.18 -5.90
CA TRP A 13 -18.73 19.72 -4.89
C TRP A 13 -18.38 20.48 -3.62
N GLU A 14 -19.26 21.36 -3.18
CA GLU A 14 -19.14 21.93 -1.84
C GLU A 14 -19.44 20.80 -0.84
N ILE A 15 -18.37 20.29 -0.19
CA ILE A 15 -18.52 19.38 0.93
C ILE A 15 -18.91 20.24 2.12
N SER A 16 -20.17 20.19 2.52
CA SER A 16 -20.70 20.92 3.68
C SER A 16 -20.28 20.29 5.00
N ASP A 17 -20.27 18.96 5.06
CA ASP A 17 -20.04 18.20 6.28
C ASP A 17 -19.16 16.97 6.05
N ILE A 18 -18.29 16.67 7.01
CA ILE A 18 -17.49 15.45 7.06
C ILE A 18 -17.84 14.72 8.35
N LEU A 19 -18.44 13.53 8.22
CA LEU A 19 -18.59 12.61 9.34
C LEU A 19 -17.28 11.83 9.48
N ASP A 20 -16.50 12.15 10.51
CA ASP A 20 -15.25 11.45 10.82
C ASP A 20 -15.55 10.42 11.92
N PHE A 21 -15.57 9.14 11.51
CA PHE A 21 -15.55 8.00 12.42
C PHE A 21 -14.11 7.55 12.63
N ASP A 22 -13.85 6.89 13.76
CA ASP A 22 -12.55 6.33 14.07
C ASP A 22 -11.95 5.56 12.90
N GLY A 23 -10.59 5.57 12.80
CA GLY A 23 -9.87 5.03 11.67
C GLY A 23 -10.24 3.58 11.32
N CYS A 24 -10.19 3.26 10.04
CA CYS A 24 -10.49 1.93 9.54
C CYS A 24 -9.52 0.89 10.10
N GLU A 25 -10.02 -0.24 10.59
CA GLU A 25 -9.22 -1.25 11.29
C GLU A 25 -8.15 -1.91 10.40
N VAL A 26 -8.32 -1.89 9.08
CA VAL A 26 -7.50 -2.70 8.17
C VAL A 26 -6.56 -1.87 7.29
N GLY A 27 -6.91 -0.67 6.88
CA GLY A 27 -6.10 0.21 6.01
C GLY A 27 -5.97 -0.23 4.54
N ILE A 28 -6.08 -1.52 4.25
CA ILE A 28 -6.10 -2.10 2.89
C ILE A 28 -7.35 -2.98 2.78
N GLU A 29 -8.53 -2.36 2.65
CA GLU A 29 -9.81 -3.06 2.79
C GLU A 29 -10.22 -3.79 1.53
N SER A 30 -10.28 -3.07 0.39
CA SER A 30 -10.99 -3.56 -0.78
C SER A 30 -10.18 -4.51 -1.66
N SER A 31 -10.72 -5.72 -1.83
CA SER A 31 -10.36 -6.64 -2.89
C SER A 31 -11.28 -6.41 -4.10
N VAL A 32 -10.75 -6.54 -5.31
CA VAL A 32 -11.51 -6.40 -6.55
C VAL A 32 -11.39 -7.70 -7.32
N VAL A 33 -12.53 -8.31 -7.61
CA VAL A 33 -12.63 -9.60 -8.30
C VAL A 33 -13.45 -9.42 -9.57
N ASP A 34 -12.93 -9.89 -10.69
CA ASP A 34 -13.65 -9.98 -11.97
C ASP A 34 -14.40 -11.31 -12.03
N CYS A 35 -15.72 -11.26 -12.04
CA CYS A 35 -16.62 -12.42 -12.09
C CYS A 35 -17.33 -12.55 -13.45
N ARG A 36 -16.87 -11.91 -14.52
CA ARG A 36 -17.51 -11.97 -15.85
C ARG A 36 -17.29 -13.31 -16.57
N ASN A 37 -16.28 -14.06 -16.18
CA ASN A 37 -15.96 -15.38 -16.73
C ASN A 37 -16.35 -16.48 -15.73
N GLU A 38 -16.33 -17.72 -16.19
CA GLU A 38 -16.65 -18.89 -15.35
C GLU A 38 -15.76 -18.99 -14.11
N LEU A 39 -14.48 -18.64 -14.25
CA LEU A 39 -13.52 -18.58 -13.14
C LEU A 39 -13.27 -17.12 -12.74
N PRO A 40 -13.41 -16.79 -11.45
CA PRO A 40 -13.13 -15.45 -10.96
C PRO A 40 -11.62 -15.14 -11.03
N VAL A 41 -11.32 -13.88 -11.36
CA VAL A 41 -9.95 -13.37 -11.47
C VAL A 41 -9.74 -12.21 -10.51
N ILE A 42 -8.72 -12.28 -9.65
CA ILE A 42 -8.39 -11.18 -8.74
C ILE A 42 -7.67 -10.08 -9.51
N LEU A 43 -8.29 -8.91 -9.57
CA LEU A 43 -7.72 -7.70 -10.14
C LEU A 43 -6.88 -6.93 -9.12
N ARG A 44 -7.28 -6.98 -7.84
CA ARG A 44 -6.58 -6.35 -6.72
C ARG A 44 -6.87 -7.12 -5.43
N GLU A 45 -5.83 -7.57 -4.76
CA GLU A 45 -5.95 -8.17 -3.44
C GLU A 45 -5.99 -7.10 -2.36
N GLY A 46 -6.91 -7.24 -1.41
CA GLY A 46 -7.05 -6.42 -0.22
C GLY A 46 -7.03 -7.29 1.04
N PHE A 47 -7.86 -6.96 2.02
CA PHE A 47 -8.03 -7.74 3.24
C PHE A 47 -8.53 -9.16 2.94
N ILE A 48 -9.50 -9.30 2.06
CA ILE A 48 -9.95 -10.59 1.55
C ILE A 48 -8.91 -11.08 0.54
N THR A 49 -8.16 -12.10 0.92
CA THR A 49 -7.10 -12.68 0.11
C THR A 49 -7.64 -13.68 -0.91
N LEU A 50 -6.82 -14.03 -1.92
CA LEU A 50 -7.13 -15.11 -2.87
C LEU A 50 -7.53 -16.39 -2.15
N LYS A 51 -6.78 -16.77 -1.11
CA LYS A 51 -7.06 -17.98 -0.35
C LYS A 51 -8.45 -17.95 0.32
N ASN A 52 -8.85 -16.82 0.90
CA ASN A 52 -10.19 -16.69 1.49
C ASN A 52 -11.30 -16.90 0.44
N ILE A 53 -11.10 -16.42 -0.79
CA ILE A 53 -12.07 -16.60 -1.87
C ILE A 53 -12.11 -18.07 -2.32
N GLU A 54 -10.94 -18.70 -2.52
CA GLU A 54 -10.85 -20.12 -2.87
C GLU A 54 -11.50 -21.02 -1.80
N ASP A 55 -11.25 -20.74 -0.52
CA ASP A 55 -11.79 -21.51 0.60
C ASP A 55 -13.35 -21.46 0.65
N VAL A 56 -13.95 -20.31 0.28
CA VAL A 56 -15.41 -20.16 0.24
C VAL A 56 -16.01 -20.78 -1.04
N MET A 57 -15.36 -20.57 -2.18
CA MET A 57 -15.91 -21.00 -3.48
C MET A 57 -15.62 -22.46 -3.82
N GLY A 58 -14.64 -23.08 -3.18
CA GLY A 58 -14.20 -24.46 -3.47
C GLY A 58 -13.55 -24.62 -4.84
N ILE A 59 -13.16 -23.52 -5.52
CA ILE A 59 -12.55 -23.52 -6.85
C ILE A 59 -11.25 -22.71 -6.84
N LYS A 60 -10.36 -23.00 -7.81
CA LYS A 60 -9.15 -22.23 -8.02
C LYS A 60 -9.47 -20.83 -8.55
N VAL A 61 -8.78 -19.84 -7.99
CA VAL A 61 -8.86 -18.44 -8.39
C VAL A 61 -7.48 -17.98 -8.87
N THR A 62 -7.43 -17.13 -9.88
CA THR A 62 -6.16 -16.65 -10.44
C THR A 62 -6.03 -15.14 -10.29
N TYR A 63 -4.80 -14.65 -10.37
CA TYR A 63 -4.54 -13.22 -10.49
C TYR A 63 -4.56 -12.80 -11.96
N LYS A 64 -5.03 -11.59 -12.22
CA LYS A 64 -4.90 -10.99 -13.55
C LYS A 64 -3.41 -10.76 -13.87
N ASN A 65 -3.01 -11.07 -15.10
CA ASN A 65 -1.68 -10.73 -15.60
C ASN A 65 -1.54 -9.22 -15.82
N PHE A 66 -0.36 -8.64 -15.54
CA PHE A 66 -0.08 -7.21 -15.69
C PHE A 66 -0.15 -6.69 -17.15
N THR A 67 -0.20 -7.58 -18.11
CA THR A 67 -0.25 -7.26 -19.56
C THR A 67 -1.66 -7.05 -20.10
N ASP A 68 -2.69 -7.35 -19.30
CA ASP A 68 -4.07 -7.27 -19.74
C ASP A 68 -4.63 -5.85 -19.60
N GLU A 69 -5.67 -5.52 -20.39
CA GLU A 69 -6.32 -4.20 -20.37
C GLU A 69 -6.76 -3.76 -18.97
N LEU A 70 -6.67 -2.45 -18.69
CA LEU A 70 -7.13 -1.84 -17.46
C LEU A 70 -8.66 -1.89 -17.38
N ILE A 71 -9.21 -2.75 -16.54
CA ILE A 71 -10.66 -2.98 -16.40
C ILE A 71 -11.23 -2.26 -15.18
N SER A 72 -10.39 -1.84 -14.25
CA SER A 72 -10.81 -1.27 -12.97
C SER A 72 -9.91 -0.08 -12.57
N PRO A 73 -10.46 0.97 -11.96
CA PRO A 73 -9.67 2.12 -11.48
C PRO A 73 -8.52 1.75 -10.55
N GLY A 74 -8.65 0.67 -9.79
CA GLY A 74 -7.61 0.16 -8.89
C GLY A 74 -6.45 -0.55 -9.58
N MET A 75 -6.49 -0.69 -10.90
CA MET A 75 -5.43 -1.31 -11.72
C MET A 75 -4.43 -0.30 -12.28
N LEU A 76 -4.66 1.00 -12.11
CA LEU A 76 -3.70 2.02 -12.51
C LEU A 76 -2.34 1.72 -11.85
N GLN A 77 -1.28 1.74 -12.65
CA GLN A 77 0.09 1.48 -12.18
C GLN A 77 0.50 2.50 -11.13
N LYS A 78 0.08 3.76 -11.26
CA LYS A 78 0.33 4.85 -10.33
C LYS A 78 -0.95 5.15 -9.53
N HIS A 79 -0.96 4.79 -8.26
CA HIS A 79 -2.07 5.09 -7.36
C HIS A 79 -1.52 5.37 -5.95
N TYR A 80 -1.87 6.54 -5.36
CA TYR A 80 -1.36 6.99 -4.06
C TYR A 80 0.18 7.09 -3.98
N SER A 81 0.85 7.38 -5.10
CA SER A 81 2.31 7.51 -5.14
C SER A 81 2.74 8.78 -4.41
N PRO A 82 3.71 8.70 -3.48
CA PRO A 82 4.39 9.85 -2.92
C PRO A 82 5.07 10.68 -4.03
N LYS A 83 5.34 11.96 -3.75
CA LYS A 83 6.19 12.79 -4.60
C LYS A 83 7.64 12.33 -4.51
N THR A 84 8.07 11.97 -3.30
CA THR A 84 9.41 11.43 -3.03
C THR A 84 9.52 10.03 -3.63
N LYS A 85 10.59 9.79 -4.38
CA LYS A 85 10.84 8.48 -5.03
C LYS A 85 10.96 7.36 -4.01
N VAL A 86 10.16 6.29 -4.21
CA VAL A 86 10.14 5.10 -3.35
C VAL A 86 11.06 4.03 -3.93
N LEU A 87 11.97 3.51 -3.11
CA LEU A 87 12.89 2.43 -3.45
C LEU A 87 12.55 1.19 -2.63
N LEU A 88 12.13 0.11 -3.29
CA LEU A 88 11.68 -1.12 -2.65
C LEU A 88 12.85 -2.05 -2.29
N ASN A 89 12.62 -2.92 -1.31
CA ASN A 89 13.50 -4.03 -0.93
C ASN A 89 14.95 -3.60 -0.64
N GLN A 90 15.10 -2.47 0.00
CA GLN A 90 16.41 -1.90 0.28
C GLN A 90 17.12 -2.66 1.41
N LYS A 91 18.41 -2.95 1.21
CA LYS A 91 19.25 -3.68 2.18
C LYS A 91 20.36 -2.81 2.77
N LYS A 92 20.61 -1.64 2.18
CA LYS A 92 21.64 -0.68 2.61
C LYS A 92 21.06 0.73 2.67
N TYR A 93 21.43 1.47 3.70
CA TYR A 93 21.01 2.86 3.85
C TYR A 93 21.68 3.78 2.82
N ILE A 94 20.91 4.63 2.21
CA ILE A 94 21.34 5.72 1.32
C ILE A 94 21.22 7.01 2.12
N THR A 95 22.34 7.72 2.29
CA THR A 95 22.38 8.98 3.05
C THR A 95 21.40 10.01 2.48
N GLY A 96 20.67 10.69 3.35
CA GLY A 96 19.65 11.67 2.96
C GLY A 96 18.30 11.06 2.57
N SER A 97 18.08 9.79 2.87
CA SER A 97 16.79 9.10 2.66
C SER A 97 16.02 8.90 3.96
N ALA A 98 14.72 8.74 3.84
CA ALA A 98 13.86 8.19 4.87
C ALA A 98 13.75 6.66 4.75
N CYS A 99 13.30 5.99 5.80
CA CYS A 99 13.12 4.54 5.84
C CYS A 99 11.71 4.18 6.29
N LEU A 100 11.01 3.41 5.48
CA LEU A 100 9.78 2.69 5.85
C LEU A 100 10.18 1.26 6.21
N SER A 101 10.12 0.91 7.49
CA SER A 101 10.60 -0.36 8.02
C SER A 101 9.46 -1.26 8.50
N PHE A 102 9.79 -2.54 8.64
CA PHE A 102 8.92 -3.58 9.19
C PHE A 102 9.77 -4.49 10.07
N GLY A 103 9.32 -4.77 11.29
CA GLY A 103 10.10 -5.49 12.27
C GLY A 103 11.30 -4.69 12.81
N LYS A 104 12.31 -5.42 13.28
CA LYS A 104 13.54 -4.84 13.84
C LYS A 104 14.37 -4.17 12.76
N LEU A 105 14.82 -2.95 13.02
CA LEU A 105 15.65 -2.20 12.08
C LEU A 105 17.02 -2.87 11.90
N PRO A 106 17.43 -3.19 10.65
CA PRO A 106 18.74 -3.75 10.38
C PRO A 106 19.88 -2.77 10.75
N ILE A 107 21.02 -3.30 11.19
CA ILE A 107 22.21 -2.50 11.55
C ILE A 107 22.69 -1.59 10.41
N ALA A 108 22.47 -1.98 9.16
CA ALA A 108 22.79 -1.20 7.97
C ALA A 108 22.00 0.13 7.88
N PHE A 109 20.93 0.28 8.64
CA PHE A 109 20.08 1.47 8.71
C PHE A 109 20.24 2.27 10.01
N LYS A 110 21.22 1.92 10.87
CA LYS A 110 21.46 2.58 12.17
C LYS A 110 21.65 4.11 12.09
N ASN A 111 22.14 4.60 10.95
CA ASN A 111 22.36 6.03 10.71
C ASN A 111 21.18 6.73 10.05
N CYS A 112 20.08 6.03 9.77
CA CYS A 112 18.87 6.64 9.24
C CYS A 112 18.18 7.46 10.35
N LYS A 113 17.97 8.75 10.09
CA LYS A 113 17.36 9.67 11.07
C LYS A 113 15.85 9.69 11.02
N HIS A 114 15.28 9.35 9.87
CA HIS A 114 13.84 9.43 9.60
C HIS A 114 13.31 8.05 9.28
N ILE A 115 12.73 7.41 10.30
CA ILE A 115 12.23 6.04 10.22
C ILE A 115 10.76 6.05 10.60
N PHE A 116 9.93 5.42 9.78
CA PHE A 116 8.57 5.03 10.14
C PHE A 116 8.50 3.51 10.15
N ASN A 117 8.19 2.91 11.29
CA ASN A 117 8.06 1.47 11.42
C ASN A 117 6.60 1.07 11.32
N LEU A 118 6.28 0.23 10.37
CA LEU A 118 4.92 -0.25 10.11
C LEU A 118 4.43 -1.23 11.18
N SER A 119 5.33 -2.01 11.78
CA SER A 119 5.06 -2.92 12.89
C SER A 119 6.36 -3.44 13.47
N LEU A 120 6.64 -3.13 14.72
CA LEU A 120 7.81 -3.67 15.45
C LEU A 120 7.65 -5.16 15.76
N SER A 121 6.41 -5.61 15.95
CA SER A 121 6.05 -7.01 16.23
C SER A 121 5.97 -7.87 14.98
N GLU A 122 6.29 -7.33 13.81
CA GLU A 122 6.17 -8.01 12.50
C GLU A 122 4.73 -8.45 12.18
N ASN A 123 3.74 -7.72 12.69
CA ASN A 123 2.33 -7.94 12.42
C ASN A 123 1.93 -7.29 11.09
N LEU A 124 1.56 -8.11 10.10
CA LEU A 124 1.18 -7.64 8.77
C LEU A 124 -0.15 -6.86 8.75
N PHE A 125 -1.06 -7.10 9.70
CA PHE A 125 -2.31 -6.35 9.81
C PHE A 125 -2.03 -4.92 10.33
N GLU A 126 -1.21 -4.79 11.38
CA GLU A 126 -0.74 -3.51 11.87
C GLU A 126 -0.03 -2.73 10.75
N ALA A 127 0.85 -3.40 10.02
CA ALA A 127 1.55 -2.81 8.88
C ALA A 127 0.61 -2.34 7.77
N SER A 128 -0.47 -3.09 7.50
CA SER A 128 -1.47 -2.71 6.50
C SER A 128 -2.25 -1.45 6.88
N HIS A 129 -2.55 -1.30 8.16
CA HIS A 129 -3.20 -0.13 8.71
C HIS A 129 -2.32 1.14 8.61
N LEU A 130 -1.04 1.00 8.90
CA LEU A 130 -0.09 2.12 8.98
C LEU A 130 0.57 2.48 7.63
N LEU A 131 0.38 1.67 6.57
CA LEU A 131 1.09 1.84 5.29
C LEU A 131 0.98 3.25 4.70
N TYR A 132 -0.25 3.72 4.52
CA TYR A 132 -0.48 5.02 3.88
C TYR A 132 -0.15 6.20 4.79
N GLU A 133 -0.29 6.03 6.10
CA GLU A 133 0.16 7.01 7.08
C GLU A 133 1.67 7.17 7.01
N GLY A 134 2.41 6.05 7.06
CA GLY A 134 3.86 6.03 6.96
C GLY A 134 4.38 6.65 5.67
N LEU A 135 3.80 6.29 4.53
CA LEU A 135 4.18 6.89 3.25
C LEU A 135 3.95 8.41 3.23
N ARG A 136 2.77 8.88 3.69
CA ARG A 136 2.47 10.33 3.77
C ARG A 136 3.37 11.06 4.74
N TYR A 137 3.67 10.46 5.89
CA TYR A 137 4.58 11.04 6.88
C TYR A 137 5.96 11.25 6.29
N LEU A 138 6.52 10.22 5.65
CA LEU A 138 7.87 10.27 5.07
C LEU A 138 7.95 11.17 3.83
N ASP A 139 6.88 11.25 3.05
CA ASP A 139 6.80 12.12 1.86
C ASP A 139 6.82 13.61 2.22
N LYS A 140 6.24 13.99 3.36
CA LYS A 140 6.25 15.38 3.88
C LYS A 140 7.64 15.87 4.28
N LEU A 141 8.60 14.97 4.48
CA LEU A 141 9.97 15.32 4.87
C LEU A 141 10.81 15.83 3.69
N ASP A 142 10.30 15.70 2.46
CA ASP A 142 10.95 16.15 1.21
C ASP A 142 12.41 15.68 1.08
N LEU A 143 12.65 14.42 1.41
CA LEU A 143 13.96 13.78 1.35
C LEU A 143 14.21 13.16 -0.02
N LYS A 144 15.47 12.78 -0.29
CA LYS A 144 15.88 12.24 -1.59
C LYS A 144 15.13 10.98 -2.01
N PHE A 145 14.92 10.05 -1.07
CA PHE A 145 14.22 8.79 -1.30
C PHE A 145 13.46 8.36 -0.04
N ILE A 146 12.39 7.57 -0.24
CA ILE A 146 11.80 6.72 0.78
C ILE A 146 12.28 5.29 0.50
N GLN A 147 13.16 4.77 1.34
CA GLN A 147 13.65 3.40 1.26
C GLN A 147 12.72 2.46 2.02
N VAL A 148 12.15 1.49 1.32
CA VAL A 148 11.27 0.47 1.92
C VAL A 148 12.06 -0.80 2.17
N LEU A 149 12.06 -1.27 3.40
CA LEU A 149 12.65 -2.56 3.77
C LEU A 149 11.76 -3.72 3.31
N PRO A 150 12.33 -4.93 3.14
CA PRO A 150 11.55 -6.10 2.74
C PRO A 150 10.40 -6.39 3.71
N ILE A 151 9.21 -6.65 3.15
CA ILE A 151 8.03 -7.10 3.88
C ILE A 151 7.65 -8.49 3.37
N PRO A 152 7.33 -9.47 4.24
CA PRO A 152 6.94 -10.81 3.81
C PRO A 152 5.72 -10.78 2.87
N SER A 153 5.79 -11.56 1.77
CA SER A 153 4.72 -11.64 0.76
C SER A 153 3.79 -12.84 1.01
N ILE A 154 3.25 -12.91 2.24
CA ILE A 154 2.30 -13.94 2.69
C ILE A 154 1.01 -13.28 3.18
N GLY A 155 -0.14 -13.91 2.99
CA GLY A 155 -1.43 -13.36 3.40
C GLY A 155 -1.61 -11.91 2.93
N ILE A 156 -2.02 -11.01 3.83
CA ILE A 156 -2.20 -9.57 3.55
C ILE A 156 -0.88 -8.87 3.13
N GLY A 157 0.28 -9.48 3.39
CA GLY A 157 1.57 -8.97 2.94
C GLY A 157 1.72 -8.91 1.42
N LYS A 158 0.99 -9.74 0.67
CA LYS A 158 0.91 -9.64 -0.80
C LYS A 158 0.25 -8.33 -1.22
N ALA A 159 -0.87 -7.98 -0.59
CA ALA A 159 -1.57 -6.71 -0.83
C ALA A 159 -0.71 -5.51 -0.44
N LEU A 160 0.02 -5.58 0.69
CA LEU A 160 1.00 -4.57 1.10
C LEU A 160 2.06 -4.33 0.01
N ASN A 161 2.71 -5.41 -0.44
CA ASN A 161 3.75 -5.33 -1.48
C ASN A 161 3.21 -4.83 -2.82
N ASP A 162 1.97 -5.19 -3.20
CA ASP A 162 1.32 -4.62 -4.40
C ASP A 162 1.14 -3.10 -4.28
N ARG A 163 0.67 -2.60 -3.12
CA ARG A 163 0.52 -1.15 -2.88
C ARG A 163 1.86 -0.42 -2.89
N LEU A 164 2.89 -1.00 -2.29
CA LEU A 164 4.25 -0.45 -2.30
C LEU A 164 4.83 -0.44 -3.72
N LYS A 165 4.60 -1.50 -4.50
CA LYS A 165 5.00 -1.55 -5.91
C LYS A 165 4.35 -0.41 -6.71
N ARG A 166 3.05 -0.18 -6.54
CA ARG A 166 2.33 0.94 -7.19
C ARG A 166 2.85 2.31 -6.73
N ALA A 167 3.15 2.46 -5.44
CA ALA A 167 3.74 3.68 -4.90
C ALA A 167 5.15 3.96 -5.43
N SER A 168 5.89 2.93 -5.87
CA SER A 168 7.24 3.06 -6.41
C SER A 168 7.31 3.41 -7.91
N PHE A 169 6.19 3.35 -8.64
CA PHE A 169 6.13 3.81 -10.03
C PHE A 169 6.19 5.34 -10.08
N ASN A 170 7.38 5.85 -10.33
CA ASN A 170 7.61 7.25 -10.70
C ASN A 170 7.87 7.29 -12.21
N GLU A 171 7.25 8.23 -12.89
CA GLU A 171 7.60 8.61 -14.25
C GLU A 171 8.98 9.25 -14.29
#